data_d4b0f9047645c398e99451914328d445
#
_entry.id   d4b0f9047645c398e99451914328d445
#
_cell.length_a   1.000
_cell.length_b   1.000
_cell.length_c   1.000
_cell.angle_alpha   90.00
_cell.angle_beta   90.00
_cell.angle_gamma   90.00
#
_symmetry.space_group_name_H-M   'P 1'
#
loop_
_entity.id
_entity.type
_entity.pdbx_description
1 polymer ?
#
loop_
_entity_poly.entity_id
_entity_poly.type
_entity_poly.pdbx_seq_one_letter_code
_entity_poly.pdbx_strand_id
1 'polypeptide(L)'
;MADQPLVSVIVPIYNAEPFLEQCLESIEAQTCRSLEIICLNDGSTDQSLAIMRRHAAADDRIIVIDKQNQGYGATCNRGLDVARGAWIAIVEPDDWIEPDMYRAMLTFANRLKKPIDIVKTPYWRIINPDTKQQRKINCSYRRRVKPGEQPFAVNMAPHLLRHHPSIWSAIYRASFLEDRHIRFHEIPGAGWADNPFLIDTLCQTDRIAYLDEPFYCYREETEEKSRASALNNTMMPFDRWDDMMDVLERLGIEDATILQEQYQRAFTYYGGTIEHTGERADVLARMEAVMGRMTRPELVLGNPNLSPAQKELFADSLGIEAPARSNAVWARKLVGEAAYTLRNAGLAYTLNMIRKI
;
A
#
# COMPACT_ATOMS: atom_id res chain seq x y z
N MET A 1 25.26 -25.21 11.09
CA MET A 1 24.24 -24.16 11.35
C MET A 1 23.52 -24.00 10.04
N ALA A 2 22.18 -24.05 9.99
CA ALA A 2 21.44 -23.74 8.76
C ALA A 2 21.79 -22.30 8.36
N ASP A 3 22.12 -22.07 7.08
CA ASP A 3 22.41 -20.73 6.57
C ASP A 3 21.21 -19.84 6.84
N GLN A 4 21.46 -18.65 7.38
CA GLN A 4 20.42 -17.65 7.64
C GLN A 4 19.77 -17.26 6.28
N PRO A 5 18.43 -17.31 6.15
CA PRO A 5 17.77 -16.93 4.91
C PRO A 5 18.03 -15.45 4.58
N LEU A 6 18.10 -15.11 3.30
CA LEU A 6 18.22 -13.72 2.88
C LEU A 6 16.90 -12.97 3.05
N VAL A 7 15.77 -13.62 2.75
CA VAL A 7 14.43 -13.01 2.82
C VAL A 7 13.49 -13.92 3.59
N SER A 8 12.78 -13.36 4.58
CA SER A 8 11.59 -13.96 5.19
C SER A 8 10.36 -13.40 4.49
N VAL A 9 9.58 -14.28 3.87
CA VAL A 9 8.32 -13.93 3.20
C VAL A 9 7.17 -14.26 4.14
N ILE A 10 6.49 -13.25 4.66
CA ILE A 10 5.34 -13.36 5.55
C ILE A 10 4.07 -13.40 4.70
N VAL A 11 3.27 -14.45 4.87
CA VAL A 11 1.99 -14.63 4.17
C VAL A 11 0.88 -14.75 5.23
N PRO A 12 0.13 -13.66 5.53
CA PRO A 12 -0.99 -13.67 6.47
C PRO A 12 -2.23 -14.24 5.78
N ILE A 13 -2.76 -15.37 6.25
CA ILE A 13 -3.79 -16.14 5.55
C ILE A 13 -5.06 -16.24 6.39
N TYR A 14 -6.18 -15.76 5.82
CA TYR A 14 -7.52 -15.96 6.37
C TYR A 14 -8.53 -16.18 5.24
N ASN A 15 -9.10 -17.39 5.17
CA ASN A 15 -10.11 -17.78 4.17
C ASN A 15 -9.70 -17.42 2.72
N ALA A 16 -8.52 -17.87 2.30
CA ALA A 16 -7.92 -17.55 1.00
C ALA A 16 -7.89 -18.75 0.03
N GLU A 17 -8.64 -19.82 0.31
CA GLU A 17 -8.68 -21.07 -0.49
C GLU A 17 -8.66 -20.85 -2.00
N PRO A 18 -9.45 -19.92 -2.60
CA PRO A 18 -9.52 -19.79 -4.05
C PRO A 18 -8.23 -19.28 -4.72
N PHE A 19 -7.32 -18.68 -3.96
CA PHE A 19 -6.15 -17.96 -4.50
C PHE A 19 -4.83 -18.47 -3.98
N LEU A 20 -4.86 -19.13 -2.82
CA LEU A 20 -3.68 -19.46 -2.03
C LEU A 20 -2.69 -20.38 -2.78
N GLU A 21 -3.19 -21.29 -3.61
CA GLU A 21 -2.35 -22.16 -4.43
C GLU A 21 -1.42 -21.34 -5.34
N GLN A 22 -1.99 -20.42 -6.13
CA GLN A 22 -1.22 -19.55 -7.02
C GLN A 22 -0.23 -18.66 -6.25
N CYS A 23 -0.64 -18.15 -5.10
CA CYS A 23 0.21 -17.34 -4.24
C CYS A 23 1.46 -18.12 -3.82
N LEU A 24 1.29 -19.29 -3.21
CA LEU A 24 2.39 -20.10 -2.69
C LEU A 24 3.30 -20.61 -3.81
N GLU A 25 2.74 -21.13 -4.91
CA GLU A 25 3.52 -21.54 -6.08
C GLU A 25 4.41 -20.41 -6.62
N SER A 26 3.92 -19.16 -6.61
CA SER A 26 4.68 -18.01 -7.09
C SER A 26 5.86 -17.64 -6.18
N ILE A 27 5.74 -17.88 -4.86
CA ILE A 27 6.81 -17.67 -3.88
C ILE A 27 7.83 -18.82 -3.96
N GLU A 28 7.37 -20.05 -4.07
CA GLU A 28 8.24 -21.24 -4.24
C GLU A 28 9.09 -21.16 -5.52
N ALA A 29 8.51 -20.58 -6.59
CA ALA A 29 9.16 -20.41 -7.90
C ALA A 29 10.18 -19.27 -7.93
N GLN A 30 10.40 -18.52 -6.86
CA GLN A 30 11.37 -17.43 -6.84
C GLN A 30 12.78 -17.90 -7.20
N THR A 31 13.47 -17.16 -8.05
CA THR A 31 14.87 -17.44 -8.44
C THR A 31 15.87 -17.16 -7.30
N CYS A 32 15.51 -16.34 -6.33
CA CYS A 32 16.19 -16.23 -5.05
C CYS A 32 15.83 -17.45 -4.18
N ARG A 33 16.75 -18.39 -4.02
CA ARG A 33 16.47 -19.63 -3.27
C ARG A 33 16.66 -19.51 -1.76
N SER A 34 17.42 -18.53 -1.29
CA SER A 34 17.67 -18.30 0.14
C SER A 34 16.48 -17.57 0.77
N LEU A 35 15.36 -18.26 0.85
CA LEU A 35 14.10 -17.77 1.43
C LEU A 35 13.66 -18.66 2.59
N GLU A 36 12.93 -18.09 3.55
CA GLU A 36 11.96 -18.80 4.36
C GLU A 36 10.57 -18.22 4.07
N ILE A 37 9.55 -19.06 4.07
CA ILE A 37 8.18 -18.70 3.72
C ILE A 37 7.33 -18.97 4.97
N ILE A 38 6.87 -17.92 5.63
CA ILE A 38 6.15 -17.99 6.88
C ILE A 38 4.66 -17.83 6.58
N CYS A 39 3.96 -18.94 6.48
CA CYS A 39 2.53 -19.00 6.25
C CYS A 39 1.80 -18.99 7.60
N LEU A 40 1.02 -17.94 7.86
CA LEU A 40 0.28 -17.80 9.12
C LEU A 40 -1.22 -17.95 8.87
N ASN A 41 -1.80 -19.04 9.34
CA ASN A 41 -3.24 -19.22 9.34
C ASN A 41 -3.87 -18.45 10.49
N ASP A 42 -4.66 -17.44 10.16
CA ASP A 42 -5.37 -16.61 11.14
C ASP A 42 -6.78 -17.18 11.44
N GLY A 43 -6.86 -18.47 11.70
CA GLY A 43 -8.11 -19.15 12.06
C GLY A 43 -9.07 -19.33 10.87
N SER A 44 -8.55 -19.66 9.67
CA SER A 44 -9.38 -19.96 8.50
C SER A 44 -10.34 -21.12 8.74
N THR A 45 -11.52 -21.04 8.14
CA THR A 45 -12.59 -22.05 8.20
C THR A 45 -12.79 -22.80 6.89
N ASP A 46 -12.05 -22.42 5.85
CA ASP A 46 -12.00 -23.05 4.53
C ASP A 46 -10.79 -24.03 4.41
N GLN A 47 -10.41 -24.42 3.19
CA GLN A 47 -9.29 -25.33 2.95
C GLN A 47 -7.90 -24.68 3.05
N SER A 48 -7.80 -23.38 3.40
CA SER A 48 -6.52 -22.67 3.43
C SER A 48 -5.44 -23.39 4.25
N LEU A 49 -5.77 -23.85 5.46
CA LEU A 49 -4.80 -24.58 6.31
C LEU A 49 -4.35 -25.91 5.68
N ALA A 50 -5.24 -26.63 5.01
CA ALA A 50 -4.89 -27.87 4.32
C ALA A 50 -3.95 -27.62 3.13
N ILE A 51 -4.16 -26.53 2.38
CA ILE A 51 -3.28 -26.09 1.29
C ILE A 51 -1.90 -25.76 1.86
N MET A 52 -1.80 -24.92 2.89
CA MET A 52 -0.52 -24.58 3.55
C MET A 52 0.27 -25.82 3.97
N ARG A 53 -0.37 -26.77 4.62
CA ARG A 53 0.27 -28.02 5.08
C ARG A 53 0.75 -28.89 3.91
N ARG A 54 0.02 -28.92 2.82
CA ARG A 54 0.43 -29.66 1.61
C ARG A 54 1.69 -29.05 0.98
N HIS A 55 1.77 -27.72 0.84
CA HIS A 55 2.95 -27.02 0.36
C HIS A 55 4.15 -27.20 1.28
N ALA A 56 3.95 -27.08 2.59
CA ALA A 56 5.01 -27.30 3.58
C ALA A 56 5.56 -28.75 3.57
N ALA A 57 4.76 -29.73 3.20
CA ALA A 57 5.23 -31.11 3.04
C ALA A 57 6.11 -31.31 1.76
N ALA A 58 6.03 -30.40 0.81
CA ALA A 58 6.77 -30.43 -0.45
C ALA A 58 7.99 -29.47 -0.49
N ASP A 59 7.99 -28.42 0.32
CA ASP A 59 9.06 -27.41 0.36
C ASP A 59 9.46 -27.09 1.81
N ASP A 60 10.66 -27.53 2.22
CA ASP A 60 11.21 -27.34 3.58
C ASP A 60 11.43 -25.87 3.97
N ARG A 61 11.32 -24.93 3.03
CA ARG A 61 11.40 -23.50 3.30
C ARG A 61 10.12 -22.93 3.91
N ILE A 62 9.00 -23.69 3.85
CA ILE A 62 7.68 -23.25 4.32
C ILE A 62 7.50 -23.61 5.79
N ILE A 63 7.18 -22.60 6.57
CA ILE A 63 6.84 -22.71 8.00
C ILE A 63 5.35 -22.39 8.15
N VAL A 64 4.57 -23.32 8.65
CA VAL A 64 3.13 -23.13 8.92
C VAL A 64 2.91 -22.79 10.39
N ILE A 65 2.27 -21.67 10.64
CA ILE A 65 1.83 -21.25 11.97
C ILE A 65 0.30 -21.20 11.96
N ASP A 66 -0.32 -22.06 12.76
CA ASP A 66 -1.77 -22.13 12.91
C ASP A 66 -2.17 -21.44 14.22
N LYS A 67 -3.02 -20.41 14.16
CA LYS A 67 -3.42 -19.61 15.32
C LYS A 67 -4.90 -19.22 15.27
N GLN A 68 -5.44 -18.80 16.40
CA GLN A 68 -6.77 -18.20 16.46
C GLN A 68 -6.78 -16.84 15.72
N ASN A 69 -7.92 -16.47 15.16
CA ASN A 69 -8.08 -15.20 14.46
C ASN A 69 -7.85 -14.00 15.40
N GLN A 70 -6.91 -13.15 15.05
CA GLN A 70 -6.58 -11.91 15.75
C GLN A 70 -6.49 -10.72 14.80
N GLY A 71 -6.75 -10.96 13.52
CA GLY A 71 -6.71 -9.94 12.46
C GLY A 71 -5.33 -9.83 11.78
N TYR A 72 -5.35 -9.10 10.67
CA TYR A 72 -4.22 -8.97 9.75
C TYR A 72 -2.94 -8.44 10.44
N GLY A 73 -3.06 -7.32 11.16
CA GLY A 73 -1.89 -6.69 11.80
C GLY A 73 -1.21 -7.59 12.83
N ALA A 74 -1.99 -8.23 13.71
CA ALA A 74 -1.47 -9.19 14.70
C ALA A 74 -0.82 -10.40 14.02
N THR A 75 -1.38 -10.84 12.89
CA THR A 75 -0.84 -11.95 12.10
C THR A 75 0.49 -11.58 11.44
N CYS A 76 0.58 -10.40 10.83
CA CYS A 76 1.85 -9.88 10.31
C CYS A 76 2.90 -9.71 11.42
N ASN A 77 2.53 -9.16 12.58
CA ASN A 77 3.43 -9.02 13.73
C ASN A 77 3.96 -10.38 14.21
N ARG A 78 3.11 -11.39 14.27
CA ARG A 78 3.55 -12.75 14.59
C ARG A 78 4.55 -13.27 13.57
N GLY A 79 4.39 -12.93 12.28
CA GLY A 79 5.35 -13.23 11.22
C GLY A 79 6.69 -12.53 11.46
N LEU A 80 6.67 -11.24 11.80
CA LEU A 80 7.86 -10.46 12.14
C LEU A 80 8.64 -11.06 13.32
N ASP A 81 7.93 -11.56 14.35
CA ASP A 81 8.55 -12.13 15.57
C ASP A 81 9.33 -13.43 15.30
N VAL A 82 8.96 -14.17 14.27
CA VAL A 82 9.59 -15.48 13.96
C VAL A 82 10.53 -15.41 12.75
N ALA A 83 10.51 -14.31 12.02
CA ALA A 83 11.34 -14.09 10.85
C ALA A 83 12.83 -14.07 11.21
N ARG A 84 13.66 -14.76 10.41
CA ARG A 84 15.11 -14.87 10.60
C ARG A 84 15.90 -14.25 9.45
N GLY A 85 15.22 -13.89 8.37
CA GLY A 85 15.81 -13.31 7.17
C GLY A 85 16.42 -11.94 7.42
N ALA A 86 17.47 -11.61 6.66
CA ALA A 86 18.03 -10.27 6.68
C ALA A 86 17.06 -9.20 6.13
N TRP A 87 16.12 -9.65 5.30
CA TRP A 87 15.07 -8.83 4.73
C TRP A 87 13.70 -9.46 4.99
N ILE A 88 12.70 -8.62 5.19
CA ILE A 88 11.30 -9.00 5.35
C ILE A 88 10.53 -8.62 4.08
N ALA A 89 9.72 -9.53 3.60
CA ALA A 89 8.73 -9.30 2.55
C ALA A 89 7.34 -9.74 3.06
N ILE A 90 6.30 -9.13 2.52
CA ILE A 90 4.91 -9.50 2.78
C ILE A 90 4.27 -9.86 1.44
N VAL A 91 3.50 -10.93 1.40
CA VAL A 91 2.71 -11.30 0.21
C VAL A 91 1.28 -11.58 0.67
N GLU A 92 0.33 -10.90 0.06
CA GLU A 92 -1.09 -11.15 0.31
C GLU A 92 -1.51 -12.49 -0.31
N PRO A 93 -2.36 -13.27 0.37
CA PRO A 93 -2.66 -14.63 -0.05
C PRO A 93 -3.54 -14.73 -1.30
N ASP A 94 -4.13 -13.62 -1.75
CA ASP A 94 -4.92 -13.51 -2.98
C ASP A 94 -4.13 -12.98 -4.19
N ASP A 95 -2.86 -12.63 -3.98
CA ASP A 95 -1.95 -12.08 -4.99
C ASP A 95 -0.87 -13.09 -5.39
N TRP A 96 0.01 -12.70 -6.33
CA TRP A 96 1.20 -13.48 -6.69
C TRP A 96 2.36 -12.58 -7.11
N ILE A 97 3.55 -13.15 -7.22
CA ILE A 97 4.78 -12.43 -7.55
C ILE A 97 5.49 -13.05 -8.75
N GLU A 98 6.15 -12.20 -9.56
CA GLU A 98 6.99 -12.66 -10.68
C GLU A 98 8.26 -13.35 -10.16
N PRO A 99 8.80 -14.35 -10.87
CA PRO A 99 9.88 -15.21 -10.37
C PRO A 99 11.17 -14.51 -9.94
N ASP A 100 11.44 -13.32 -10.48
CA ASP A 100 12.69 -12.60 -10.26
C ASP A 100 12.60 -11.47 -9.21
N MET A 101 11.48 -11.31 -8.55
CA MET A 101 11.22 -10.18 -7.66
C MET A 101 12.35 -9.98 -6.64
N TYR A 102 12.59 -10.94 -5.78
CA TYR A 102 13.56 -10.77 -4.69
C TYR A 102 15.00 -10.73 -5.22
N ARG A 103 15.34 -11.50 -6.23
CA ARG A 103 16.67 -11.45 -6.85
C ARG A 103 16.96 -10.07 -7.44
N ALA A 104 16.01 -9.47 -8.15
CA ALA A 104 16.16 -8.16 -8.75
C ALA A 104 16.31 -7.07 -7.68
N MET A 105 15.46 -7.08 -6.65
CA MET A 105 15.49 -6.10 -5.55
C MET A 105 16.79 -6.17 -4.75
N LEU A 106 17.25 -7.36 -4.39
CA LEU A 106 18.51 -7.57 -3.66
C LEU A 106 19.73 -7.17 -4.50
N THR A 107 19.73 -7.53 -5.79
CA THR A 107 20.80 -7.15 -6.72
C THR A 107 20.87 -5.63 -6.86
N PHE A 108 19.71 -4.97 -6.97
CA PHE A 108 19.64 -3.52 -7.05
C PHE A 108 20.18 -2.84 -5.78
N ALA A 109 19.73 -3.27 -4.60
CA ALA A 109 20.23 -2.75 -3.33
C ALA A 109 21.78 -2.87 -3.22
N ASN A 110 22.31 -4.04 -3.58
CA ASN A 110 23.76 -4.28 -3.52
C ASN A 110 24.56 -3.41 -4.50
N ARG A 111 24.00 -3.09 -5.67
CA ARG A 111 24.65 -2.20 -6.66
C ARG A 111 24.82 -0.77 -6.17
N LEU A 112 23.94 -0.29 -5.31
CA LEU A 112 24.02 1.08 -4.76
C LEU A 112 25.21 1.27 -3.84
N LYS A 113 25.80 0.20 -3.27
CA LYS A 113 26.94 0.22 -2.37
C LYS A 113 26.79 1.18 -1.18
N LYS A 114 25.54 1.41 -0.78
CA LYS A 114 25.15 2.26 0.36
C LYS A 114 24.21 1.44 1.26
N PRO A 115 24.10 1.75 2.56
CA PRO A 115 23.10 1.13 3.41
C PRO A 115 21.68 1.40 2.86
N ILE A 116 20.86 0.34 2.76
CA ILE A 116 19.47 0.41 2.31
C ILE A 116 18.60 -0.25 3.36
N ASP A 117 17.52 0.43 3.75
CA ASP A 117 16.54 -0.10 4.68
C ASP A 117 15.30 -0.65 3.96
N ILE A 118 14.91 0.00 2.85
CA ILE A 118 13.73 -0.36 2.09
C ILE A 118 14.09 -0.38 0.60
N VAL A 119 13.73 -1.48 -0.09
CA VAL A 119 13.69 -1.48 -1.55
C VAL A 119 12.23 -1.56 -1.95
N LYS A 120 11.75 -0.58 -2.70
CA LYS A 120 10.37 -0.54 -3.19
C LYS A 120 10.33 -0.61 -4.70
N THR A 121 9.28 -1.27 -5.24
CA THR A 121 9.02 -1.36 -6.67
C THR A 121 7.62 -0.89 -7.01
N PRO A 122 7.33 -0.53 -8.26
CA PRO A 122 5.95 -0.50 -8.75
C PRO A 122 5.38 -1.93 -8.80
N TYR A 123 4.09 -2.04 -9.07
CA TYR A 123 3.39 -3.31 -9.17
C TYR A 123 2.47 -3.35 -10.38
N TRP A 124 2.09 -4.56 -10.77
CA TRP A 124 1.05 -4.80 -11.76
C TRP A 124 -0.32 -4.80 -11.08
N ARG A 125 -1.26 -4.07 -11.63
CA ARG A 125 -2.68 -4.22 -11.34
C ARG A 125 -3.26 -5.22 -12.31
N ILE A 126 -3.88 -6.26 -11.78
CA ILE A 126 -4.49 -7.33 -12.57
C ILE A 126 -5.98 -7.10 -12.64
N ILE A 127 -6.41 -6.59 -13.78
CA ILE A 127 -7.82 -6.28 -14.05
C ILE A 127 -8.50 -7.53 -14.60
N ASN A 128 -9.73 -7.81 -14.13
CA ASN A 128 -10.49 -9.01 -14.48
C ASN A 128 -9.68 -10.31 -14.31
N PRO A 129 -9.11 -10.54 -13.11
CA PRO A 129 -8.29 -11.72 -12.86
C PRO A 129 -9.09 -13.00 -13.17
N ASP A 130 -8.38 -14.05 -13.59
CA ASP A 130 -8.91 -15.39 -13.87
C ASP A 130 -9.96 -15.45 -14.99
N THR A 131 -10.05 -14.40 -15.80
CA THR A 131 -10.93 -14.34 -16.96
C THR A 131 -10.16 -14.25 -18.27
N LYS A 132 -10.82 -14.52 -19.40
CA LYS A 132 -10.22 -14.33 -20.75
C LYS A 132 -9.89 -12.85 -21.04
N GLN A 133 -10.47 -11.92 -20.27
CA GLN A 133 -10.23 -10.47 -20.38
C GLN A 133 -9.18 -9.97 -19.36
N GLN A 134 -8.46 -10.87 -18.69
CA GLN A 134 -7.40 -10.48 -17.76
C GLN A 134 -6.37 -9.58 -18.44
N ARG A 135 -6.00 -8.49 -17.77
CA ARG A 135 -5.01 -7.51 -18.26
C ARG A 135 -4.08 -7.11 -17.12
N LYS A 136 -2.80 -7.03 -17.43
CA LYS A 136 -1.79 -6.38 -16.57
C LYS A 136 -1.68 -4.90 -16.94
N ILE A 137 -1.92 -4.02 -15.98
CA ILE A 137 -1.69 -2.57 -16.15
C ILE A 137 -0.74 -2.07 -15.07
N ASN A 138 0.01 -1.00 -15.38
CA ASN A 138 0.93 -0.44 -14.40
C ASN A 138 0.16 0.29 -13.29
N CYS A 139 0.68 0.18 -12.06
CA CYS A 139 0.26 1.07 -10.97
C CYS A 139 0.71 2.51 -11.20
N SER A 140 0.24 3.42 -10.35
CA SER A 140 0.52 4.86 -10.45
C SER A 140 1.98 5.25 -10.17
N TYR A 141 2.82 4.34 -9.67
CA TYR A 141 4.23 4.64 -9.33
C TYR A 141 5.17 4.58 -10.53
N ARG A 142 4.93 3.68 -11.47
CA ARG A 142 5.85 3.41 -12.57
C ARG A 142 6.13 4.67 -13.38
N ARG A 143 7.42 4.99 -13.58
CA ARG A 143 7.92 6.17 -14.29
C ARG A 143 7.54 7.52 -13.66
N ARG A 144 6.95 7.53 -12.47
CA ARG A 144 6.60 8.74 -11.72
C ARG A 144 7.45 8.96 -10.48
N VAL A 145 7.90 7.89 -9.83
CA VAL A 145 8.85 7.97 -8.73
C VAL A 145 10.24 8.15 -9.32
N LYS A 146 10.79 9.35 -9.18
CA LYS A 146 12.08 9.76 -9.75
C LYS A 146 12.86 10.55 -8.71
N PRO A 147 13.40 9.90 -7.68
CA PRO A 147 14.31 10.57 -6.76
C PRO A 147 15.55 11.01 -7.53
N GLY A 148 16.10 12.18 -7.22
CA GLY A 148 17.27 12.71 -7.90
C GLY A 148 18.51 11.82 -7.72
N GLU A 149 18.61 11.19 -6.55
CA GLU A 149 19.64 10.19 -6.20
C GLU A 149 19.05 9.06 -5.35
N GLN A 150 19.83 8.01 -5.15
CA GLN A 150 19.46 6.86 -4.33
C GLN A 150 20.61 6.44 -3.40
N PRO A 151 20.35 6.02 -2.15
CA PRO A 151 19.04 6.02 -1.49
C PRO A 151 18.54 7.45 -1.19
N PHE A 152 17.26 7.57 -0.81
CA PHE A 152 16.57 8.83 -0.59
C PHE A 152 15.59 8.77 0.60
N ALA A 153 15.23 9.94 1.15
CA ALA A 153 14.12 10.10 2.08
C ALA A 153 12.80 10.30 1.32
N VAL A 154 11.67 9.88 1.89
CA VAL A 154 10.37 9.83 1.20
C VAL A 154 9.89 11.19 0.68
N ASN A 155 10.27 12.31 1.30
CA ASN A 155 9.96 13.65 0.83
C ASN A 155 10.57 13.98 -0.55
N MET A 156 11.64 13.28 -0.95
CA MET A 156 12.22 13.38 -2.29
C MET A 156 11.41 12.62 -3.36
N ALA A 157 10.50 11.75 -2.94
CA ALA A 157 9.64 10.95 -3.80
C ALA A 157 8.23 10.81 -3.20
N PRO A 158 7.53 11.93 -2.90
CA PRO A 158 6.28 11.95 -2.13
C PRO A 158 5.15 11.20 -2.83
N HIS A 159 5.29 10.91 -4.12
CA HIS A 159 4.34 10.10 -4.87
C HIS A 159 4.13 8.70 -4.26
N LEU A 160 5.11 8.18 -3.50
CA LEU A 160 4.98 6.93 -2.75
C LEU A 160 3.94 7.00 -1.62
N LEU A 161 3.62 8.20 -1.14
CA LEU A 161 2.62 8.43 -0.07
C LEU A 161 1.21 8.69 -0.62
N ARG A 162 1.06 8.92 -1.93
CA ARG A 162 -0.20 9.43 -2.53
C ARG A 162 -1.24 8.36 -2.80
N HIS A 163 -0.81 7.16 -3.13
CA HIS A 163 -1.66 6.09 -3.65
C HIS A 163 -1.78 4.92 -2.68
N HIS A 164 -2.22 3.78 -3.19
CA HIS A 164 -2.32 2.54 -2.42
C HIS A 164 -0.99 2.26 -1.67
N PRO A 165 -1.04 1.85 -0.40
CA PRO A 165 0.17 1.61 0.41
C PRO A 165 1.12 0.60 -0.24
N SER A 166 0.57 -0.45 -0.85
CA SER A 166 1.31 -1.51 -1.55
C SER A 166 2.58 -1.96 -0.80
N ILE A 167 2.47 -2.15 0.53
CA ILE A 167 3.60 -2.52 1.40
C ILE A 167 4.28 -3.81 0.93
N TRP A 168 3.52 -4.68 0.27
CA TRP A 168 3.95 -5.94 -0.29
C TRP A 168 4.80 -5.81 -1.58
N SER A 169 4.80 -4.65 -2.26
CA SER A 169 5.74 -4.37 -3.36
C SER A 169 7.07 -3.77 -2.86
N ALA A 170 7.51 -4.24 -1.70
CA ALA A 170 8.74 -3.80 -1.04
C ALA A 170 9.40 -4.96 -0.30
N ILE A 171 10.69 -4.79 0.00
CA ILE A 171 11.39 -5.54 1.02
C ILE A 171 11.98 -4.57 2.04
N TYR A 172 11.96 -4.96 3.30
CA TYR A 172 12.38 -4.15 4.43
C TYR A 172 13.57 -4.83 5.13
N ARG A 173 14.59 -4.09 5.50
CA ARG A 173 15.69 -4.65 6.30
C ARG A 173 15.15 -5.03 7.68
N ALA A 174 15.36 -6.27 8.10
CA ALA A 174 14.83 -6.78 9.37
C ALA A 174 15.32 -5.94 10.55
N SER A 175 16.62 -5.64 10.63
CA SER A 175 17.18 -4.80 11.68
C SER A 175 16.62 -3.38 11.72
N PHE A 176 16.24 -2.80 10.57
CA PHE A 176 15.59 -1.49 10.53
C PHE A 176 14.22 -1.53 11.20
N LEU A 177 13.40 -2.56 10.90
CA LEU A 177 12.09 -2.72 11.54
C LEU A 177 12.23 -2.95 13.06
N GLU A 178 13.21 -3.74 13.47
CA GLU A 178 13.50 -4.03 14.86
C GLU A 178 14.02 -2.80 15.61
N ASP A 179 15.08 -2.13 15.11
CA ASP A 179 15.73 -0.97 15.73
C ASP A 179 14.77 0.23 15.87
N ARG A 180 13.80 0.37 14.96
CA ARG A 180 12.78 1.41 14.97
C ARG A 180 11.46 0.99 15.62
N HIS A 181 11.39 -0.24 16.13
CA HIS A 181 10.18 -0.81 16.74
C HIS A 181 8.94 -0.71 15.84
N ILE A 182 9.13 -0.88 14.53
CA ILE A 182 8.05 -0.78 13.55
C ILE A 182 7.23 -2.05 13.58
N ARG A 183 5.93 -1.90 13.83
CA ARG A 183 4.95 -2.97 13.92
C ARG A 183 3.64 -2.55 13.25
N PHE A 184 2.86 -3.52 12.84
CA PHE A 184 1.50 -3.28 12.39
C PHE A 184 0.61 -2.90 13.57
N HIS A 185 -0.35 -2.01 13.32
CA HIS A 185 -1.44 -1.78 14.28
C HIS A 185 -2.31 -3.04 14.34
N GLU A 186 -2.57 -3.53 15.54
CA GLU A 186 -3.38 -4.73 15.77
C GLU A 186 -4.86 -4.36 15.81
N ILE A 187 -5.47 -4.29 14.63
CA ILE A 187 -6.85 -3.90 14.43
C ILE A 187 -7.65 -5.16 14.06
N PRO A 188 -8.83 -5.38 14.64
CA PRO A 188 -9.67 -6.52 14.28
C PRO A 188 -9.98 -6.58 12.78
N GLY A 189 -9.91 -7.75 12.19
CA GLY A 189 -10.14 -7.97 10.76
C GLY A 189 -8.95 -7.56 9.88
N ALA A 190 -9.21 -7.24 8.62
CA ALA A 190 -8.19 -6.76 7.67
C ALA A 190 -7.81 -5.29 7.88
N GLY A 191 -8.73 -4.47 8.30
CA GLY A 191 -8.66 -3.13 8.86
C GLY A 191 -7.76 -2.08 8.21
N TRP A 192 -7.18 -2.32 7.00
CA TRP A 192 -6.21 -1.44 6.33
C TRP A 192 -4.99 -1.09 7.21
N ALA A 193 -4.50 -2.03 7.99
CA ALA A 193 -3.33 -1.85 8.87
C ALA A 193 -2.02 -1.59 8.08
N ASP A 194 -2.01 -1.83 6.79
CA ASP A 194 -0.95 -1.49 5.85
C ASP A 194 -0.73 0.03 5.69
N ASN A 195 -1.77 0.84 5.92
CA ASN A 195 -1.70 2.30 5.79
C ASN A 195 -0.80 2.95 6.86
N PRO A 196 -1.01 2.78 8.18
CA PRO A 196 -0.09 3.30 9.17
C PRO A 196 1.30 2.65 9.07
N PHE A 197 1.42 1.37 8.70
CA PHE A 197 2.71 0.72 8.49
C PHE A 197 3.51 1.36 7.35
N LEU A 198 2.86 1.80 6.25
CA LEU A 198 3.52 2.55 5.19
C LEU A 198 4.17 3.83 5.72
N ILE A 199 3.43 4.61 6.50
CA ILE A 199 3.93 5.87 7.07
C ILE A 199 5.07 5.59 8.04
N ASP A 200 4.89 4.62 8.92
CA ASP A 200 5.88 4.25 9.94
C ASP A 200 7.20 3.77 9.32
N THR A 201 7.14 3.04 8.21
CA THR A 201 8.34 2.60 7.50
C THR A 201 8.99 3.70 6.68
N LEU A 202 8.23 4.40 5.82
CA LEU A 202 8.83 5.34 4.88
C LEU A 202 9.32 6.64 5.55
N CYS A 203 8.72 7.05 6.68
CA CYS A 203 9.07 8.30 7.35
C CYS A 203 10.22 8.16 8.38
N GLN A 204 10.68 6.94 8.70
CA GLN A 204 11.75 6.74 9.67
C GLN A 204 13.13 6.48 9.05
N THR A 205 13.27 6.61 7.73
CA THR A 205 14.56 6.40 7.05
C THR A 205 14.77 7.33 5.87
N ASP A 206 16.02 7.66 5.58
CA ASP A 206 16.50 8.29 4.37
C ASP A 206 17.18 7.28 3.41
N ARG A 207 17.04 5.97 3.71
CA ARG A 207 17.70 4.87 3.01
C ARG A 207 16.71 4.04 2.20
N ILE A 208 15.79 4.72 1.49
CA ILE A 208 14.85 4.10 0.56
C ILE A 208 15.50 3.98 -0.81
N ALA A 209 15.40 2.81 -1.43
CA ALA A 209 15.77 2.59 -2.82
C ALA A 209 14.51 2.24 -3.65
N TYR A 210 14.41 2.77 -4.86
CA TYR A 210 13.29 2.52 -5.76
C TYR A 210 13.76 1.92 -7.07
N LEU A 211 13.38 0.69 -7.33
CA LEU A 211 13.62 0.00 -8.60
C LEU A 211 12.35 0.10 -9.47
N ASP A 212 12.40 0.87 -10.56
CA ASP A 212 11.22 1.15 -11.42
C ASP A 212 10.84 -0.03 -12.33
N GLU A 213 10.76 -1.22 -11.76
CA GLU A 213 10.38 -2.46 -12.43
C GLU A 213 9.33 -3.21 -11.60
N PRO A 214 8.15 -3.54 -12.17
CA PRO A 214 7.08 -4.19 -11.42
C PRO A 214 7.25 -5.71 -11.40
N PHE A 215 7.06 -6.31 -10.23
CA PHE A 215 7.12 -7.76 -10.02
C PHE A 215 5.92 -8.32 -9.27
N TYR A 216 5.31 -7.52 -8.42
CA TYR A 216 4.13 -7.92 -7.66
C TYR A 216 2.88 -7.81 -8.52
N CYS A 217 2.01 -8.80 -8.50
CA CYS A 217 0.77 -8.89 -9.26
C CYS A 217 -0.41 -8.75 -8.31
N TYR A 218 -0.88 -7.52 -8.14
CA TYR A 218 -2.04 -7.18 -7.31
C TYR A 218 -3.34 -7.51 -8.03
N ARG A 219 -4.12 -8.41 -7.45
CA ARG A 219 -5.45 -8.83 -7.94
C ARG A 219 -6.46 -7.76 -7.59
N GLU A 220 -6.97 -7.07 -8.60
CA GLU A 220 -7.94 -6.01 -8.39
C GLU A 220 -9.32 -6.58 -8.11
N GLU A 221 -9.94 -6.11 -7.04
CA GLU A 221 -11.31 -6.49 -6.71
C GLU A 221 -12.31 -5.99 -7.75
N THR A 222 -13.43 -6.70 -7.88
CA THR A 222 -14.56 -6.22 -8.69
C THR A 222 -15.19 -4.99 -8.04
N GLU A 223 -15.80 -4.11 -8.85
CA GLU A 223 -16.52 -2.92 -8.34
C GLU A 223 -17.60 -3.30 -7.30
N GLU A 224 -18.25 -4.45 -7.47
CA GLU A 224 -19.26 -4.94 -6.54
C GLU A 224 -18.68 -5.26 -5.16
N LYS A 225 -17.53 -5.98 -5.10
CA LYS A 225 -16.84 -6.28 -3.83
C LYS A 225 -16.31 -5.03 -3.15
N SER A 226 -15.67 -4.13 -3.91
CA SER A 226 -15.18 -2.85 -3.39
C SER A 226 -16.31 -2.01 -2.81
N ARG A 227 -17.47 -1.95 -3.49
CA ARG A 227 -18.66 -1.26 -2.99
C ARG A 227 -19.21 -1.89 -1.72
N ALA A 228 -19.32 -3.21 -1.66
CA ALA A 228 -19.79 -3.92 -0.47
C ALA A 228 -18.87 -3.67 0.74
N SER A 229 -17.56 -3.70 0.53
CA SER A 229 -16.57 -3.39 1.56
C SER A 229 -16.71 -1.96 2.07
N ALA A 230 -16.85 -0.97 1.17
CA ALA A 230 -17.03 0.44 1.53
C ALA A 230 -18.32 0.69 2.33
N LEU A 231 -19.43 0.02 1.98
CA LEU A 231 -20.69 0.14 2.70
C LEU A 231 -20.63 -0.46 4.10
N ASN A 232 -19.90 -1.58 4.27
CA ASN A 232 -19.74 -2.26 5.55
C ASN A 232 -18.76 -1.53 6.49
N ASN A 233 -17.82 -0.77 5.94
CA ASN A 233 -16.73 -0.14 6.68
C ASN A 233 -16.57 1.34 6.31
N THR A 234 -17.68 2.08 6.29
CA THR A 234 -17.74 3.48 5.79
C THR A 234 -16.75 4.43 6.47
N MET A 235 -16.50 4.26 7.76
CA MET A 235 -15.61 5.14 8.54
C MET A 235 -14.15 4.71 8.54
N MET A 236 -13.86 3.46 8.17
CA MET A 236 -12.49 2.90 8.20
C MET A 236 -11.44 3.75 7.46
N PRO A 237 -11.69 4.31 6.27
CA PRO A 237 -10.69 5.15 5.60
C PRO A 237 -10.25 6.35 6.45
N PHE A 238 -11.18 6.97 7.17
CA PHE A 238 -10.91 8.11 8.05
C PHE A 238 -10.18 7.70 9.33
N ASP A 239 -10.56 6.56 9.91
CA ASP A 239 -9.88 6.02 11.08
C ASP A 239 -8.42 5.67 10.74
N ARG A 240 -8.18 5.07 9.58
CA ARG A 240 -6.80 4.80 9.11
C ARG A 240 -6.03 6.07 8.79
N TRP A 241 -6.71 7.10 8.31
CA TRP A 241 -6.07 8.41 8.14
C TRP A 241 -5.64 9.00 9.48
N ASP A 242 -6.48 8.90 10.53
CA ASP A 242 -6.11 9.33 11.87
C ASP A 242 -4.91 8.54 12.41
N ASP A 243 -4.89 7.21 12.27
CA ASP A 243 -3.74 6.40 12.67
C ASP A 243 -2.45 6.81 11.95
N MET A 244 -2.53 7.15 10.65
CA MET A 244 -1.37 7.67 9.92
C MET A 244 -0.91 9.03 10.45
N MET A 245 -1.84 9.92 10.81
CA MET A 245 -1.50 11.20 11.44
C MET A 245 -0.88 11.01 12.82
N ASP A 246 -1.40 10.08 13.63
CA ASP A 246 -0.84 9.75 14.95
C ASP A 246 0.61 9.25 14.82
N VAL A 247 0.91 8.46 13.77
CA VAL A 247 2.30 8.05 13.46
C VAL A 247 3.17 9.26 13.13
N LEU A 248 2.70 10.18 12.26
CA LEU A 248 3.47 11.39 11.90
C LEU A 248 3.72 12.29 13.11
N GLU A 249 2.70 12.49 13.96
CA GLU A 249 2.80 13.26 15.20
C GLU A 249 3.78 12.61 16.19
N ARG A 250 3.69 11.29 16.40
CA ARG A 250 4.63 10.52 17.24
C ARG A 250 6.08 10.64 16.76
N LEU A 251 6.29 10.68 15.46
CA LEU A 251 7.62 10.81 14.84
C LEU A 251 8.10 12.27 14.76
N GLY A 252 7.27 13.25 15.10
CA GLY A 252 7.59 14.68 14.98
C GLY A 252 7.81 15.13 13.55
N ILE A 253 7.07 14.56 12.58
CA ILE A 253 7.22 14.89 11.15
C ILE A 253 6.50 16.21 10.85
N GLU A 254 7.28 17.24 10.54
CA GLU A 254 6.80 18.58 10.14
C GLU A 254 7.08 18.91 8.66
N ASP A 255 7.67 17.96 7.90
CA ASP A 255 7.98 18.17 6.47
C ASP A 255 6.71 18.48 5.68
N ALA A 256 6.71 19.66 5.03
CA ALA A 256 5.56 20.18 4.30
C ALA A 256 5.11 19.25 3.15
N THR A 257 6.06 18.55 2.53
CA THR A 257 5.78 17.64 1.41
C THR A 257 5.05 16.40 1.90
N ILE A 258 5.50 15.82 3.01
CA ILE A 258 4.88 14.63 3.61
C ILE A 258 3.46 14.97 4.10
N LEU A 259 3.31 16.07 4.86
CA LEU A 259 2.01 16.52 5.36
C LEU A 259 1.03 16.84 4.22
N GLN A 260 1.51 17.47 3.15
CA GLN A 260 0.67 17.78 2.00
C GLN A 260 0.10 16.52 1.33
N GLU A 261 0.89 15.46 1.18
CA GLU A 261 0.42 14.18 0.63
C GLU A 261 -0.58 13.50 1.57
N GLN A 262 -0.33 13.58 2.88
CA GLN A 262 -1.23 13.00 3.88
C GLN A 262 -2.57 13.75 3.93
N TYR A 263 -2.56 15.09 3.86
CA TYR A 263 -3.79 15.88 3.78
C TYR A 263 -4.57 15.59 2.49
N GLN A 264 -3.88 15.48 1.35
CA GLN A 264 -4.52 15.09 0.09
C GLN A 264 -5.19 13.71 0.18
N ARG A 265 -4.57 12.75 0.89
CA ARG A 265 -5.10 11.39 1.05
C ARG A 265 -6.48 11.41 1.73
N ALA A 266 -6.72 12.31 2.70
CA ALA A 266 -8.03 12.46 3.32
C ALA A 266 -9.13 12.79 2.31
N PHE A 267 -8.86 13.72 1.39
CA PHE A 267 -9.81 14.07 0.32
C PHE A 267 -10.01 12.94 -0.69
N THR A 268 -8.99 12.12 -0.92
CA THR A 268 -9.11 10.91 -1.75
C THR A 268 -10.03 9.89 -1.07
N TYR A 269 -9.86 9.67 0.23
CA TYR A 269 -10.72 8.78 1.03
C TYR A 269 -12.16 9.27 1.10
N TYR A 270 -12.36 10.58 1.35
CA TYR A 270 -13.69 11.19 1.33
C TYR A 270 -14.38 10.98 -0.02
N GLY A 271 -13.71 11.31 -1.14
CA GLY A 271 -14.25 11.13 -2.48
C GLY A 271 -14.62 9.68 -2.78
N GLY A 272 -13.74 8.72 -2.46
CA GLY A 272 -14.01 7.28 -2.61
C GLY A 272 -15.18 6.81 -1.73
N THR A 273 -15.29 7.32 -0.52
CA THR A 273 -16.41 6.98 0.37
C THR A 273 -17.74 7.47 -0.18
N ILE A 274 -17.86 8.73 -0.58
CA ILE A 274 -19.12 9.28 -1.12
C ILE A 274 -19.49 8.68 -2.49
N GLU A 275 -18.53 8.26 -3.30
CA GLU A 275 -18.79 7.53 -4.57
C GLU A 275 -19.61 6.25 -4.32
N HIS A 276 -19.35 5.55 -3.23
CA HIS A 276 -20.00 4.28 -2.89
C HIS A 276 -21.23 4.44 -2.00
N THR A 277 -21.21 5.40 -1.07
CA THR A 277 -22.27 5.56 -0.05
C THR A 277 -23.26 6.68 -0.35
N GLY A 278 -22.95 7.55 -1.32
CA GLY A 278 -23.62 8.84 -1.51
C GLY A 278 -23.21 9.86 -0.44
N GLU A 279 -23.72 11.08 -0.58
CA GLU A 279 -23.53 12.13 0.41
C GLU A 279 -24.33 11.81 1.67
N ARG A 280 -23.66 11.66 2.81
CA ARG A 280 -24.24 11.35 4.11
C ARG A 280 -23.74 12.35 5.14
N ALA A 281 -24.63 12.77 6.03
CA ALA A 281 -24.31 13.75 7.08
C ALA A 281 -23.22 13.25 8.05
N ASP A 282 -23.20 11.95 8.38
CA ASP A 282 -22.17 11.35 9.24
C ASP A 282 -20.80 11.29 8.56
N VAL A 283 -20.74 11.05 7.25
CA VAL A 283 -19.50 11.05 6.46
C VAL A 283 -18.95 12.49 6.36
N LEU A 284 -19.83 13.48 6.14
CA LEU A 284 -19.42 14.88 6.11
C LEU A 284 -18.88 15.34 7.48
N ALA A 285 -19.60 15.07 8.56
CA ALA A 285 -19.15 15.39 9.91
C ALA A 285 -17.81 14.73 10.27
N ARG A 286 -17.59 13.49 9.80
CA ARG A 286 -16.31 12.80 9.97
C ARG A 286 -15.19 13.47 9.17
N MET A 287 -15.47 13.90 7.94
CA MET A 287 -14.50 14.65 7.13
C MET A 287 -14.17 16.03 7.75
N GLU A 288 -15.15 16.72 8.33
CA GLU A 288 -14.93 17.97 9.06
C GLU A 288 -13.98 17.76 10.26
N ALA A 289 -14.16 16.69 11.03
CA ALA A 289 -13.24 16.32 12.11
C ALA A 289 -11.81 16.05 11.60
N VAL A 290 -11.68 15.34 10.48
CA VAL A 290 -10.39 15.08 9.80
C VAL A 290 -9.74 16.40 9.34
N MET A 291 -10.51 17.29 8.71
CA MET A 291 -10.01 18.62 8.28
C MET A 291 -9.56 19.47 9.47
N GLY A 292 -10.22 19.36 10.63
CA GLY A 292 -9.82 20.03 11.86
C GLY A 292 -8.44 19.63 12.40
N ARG A 293 -7.93 18.46 12.03
CA ARG A 293 -6.54 18.02 12.34
C ARG A 293 -5.48 18.58 11.38
N MET A 294 -5.89 19.21 10.26
CA MET A 294 -4.96 19.75 9.26
C MET A 294 -4.46 21.13 9.70
N THR A 295 -3.48 21.17 10.57
CA THR A 295 -2.99 22.39 11.25
C THR A 295 -2.28 23.40 10.34
N ARG A 296 -2.01 23.02 9.09
CA ARG A 296 -1.30 23.84 8.09
C ARG A 296 -2.18 24.10 6.85
N PRO A 297 -3.15 25.03 6.92
CA PRO A 297 -4.12 25.29 5.87
C PRO A 297 -3.48 25.62 4.49
N GLU A 298 -2.33 26.25 4.50
CA GLU A 298 -1.59 26.60 3.28
C GLU A 298 -1.19 25.35 2.45
N LEU A 299 -1.00 24.19 3.10
CA LEU A 299 -0.68 22.95 2.41
C LEU A 299 -1.90 22.34 1.71
N VAL A 300 -3.10 22.62 2.17
CA VAL A 300 -4.36 22.22 1.50
C VAL A 300 -4.69 23.22 0.39
N LEU A 301 -4.78 24.50 0.71
CA LEU A 301 -5.21 25.55 -0.22
C LEU A 301 -4.22 25.72 -1.37
N GLY A 302 -2.90 25.57 -1.12
CA GLY A 302 -1.84 25.60 -2.11
C GLY A 302 -1.65 24.31 -2.90
N ASN A 303 -2.30 23.19 -2.53
CA ASN A 303 -2.06 21.89 -3.16
C ASN A 303 -2.61 21.86 -4.60
N PRO A 304 -1.74 21.68 -5.63
CA PRO A 304 -2.20 21.60 -7.03
C PRO A 304 -2.96 20.30 -7.32
N ASN A 305 -2.91 19.34 -6.43
CA ASN A 305 -3.57 18.04 -6.58
C ASN A 305 -5.00 18.01 -6.05
N LEU A 306 -5.44 19.02 -5.33
CA LEU A 306 -6.81 19.16 -4.87
C LEU A 306 -7.63 19.99 -5.85
N SER A 307 -8.89 19.56 -6.08
CA SER A 307 -9.83 20.30 -6.92
C SER A 307 -10.26 21.61 -6.24
N PRO A 308 -10.75 22.59 -7.01
CA PRO A 308 -11.32 23.81 -6.42
C PRO A 308 -12.43 23.53 -5.41
N ALA A 309 -13.31 22.55 -5.69
CA ALA A 309 -14.38 22.18 -4.76
C ALA A 309 -13.86 21.58 -3.44
N GLN A 310 -12.79 20.78 -3.47
CA GLN A 310 -12.17 20.25 -2.25
C GLN A 310 -11.53 21.36 -1.41
N LYS A 311 -10.94 22.37 -2.04
CA LYS A 311 -10.38 23.54 -1.35
C LYS A 311 -11.46 24.43 -0.74
N GLU A 312 -12.60 24.60 -1.44
CA GLU A 312 -13.78 25.29 -0.91
C GLU A 312 -14.34 24.56 0.31
N LEU A 313 -14.58 23.25 0.21
CA LEU A 313 -15.03 22.43 1.33
C LEU A 313 -14.13 22.60 2.58
N PHE A 314 -12.81 22.61 2.38
CA PHE A 314 -11.85 22.81 3.46
C PHE A 314 -11.93 24.25 4.03
N ALA A 315 -11.97 25.26 3.19
CA ALA A 315 -12.04 26.65 3.61
C ALA A 315 -13.33 26.94 4.39
N ASP A 316 -14.48 26.44 3.90
CA ASP A 316 -15.78 26.57 4.54
C ASP A 316 -15.78 25.90 5.93
N SER A 317 -15.18 24.72 6.07
CA SER A 317 -15.10 23.99 7.35
C SER A 317 -14.31 24.77 8.44
N LEU A 318 -13.37 25.62 8.02
CA LEU A 318 -12.54 26.43 8.91
C LEU A 318 -13.02 27.89 9.03
N GLY A 319 -14.03 28.30 8.25
CA GLY A 319 -14.51 29.68 8.20
C GLY A 319 -13.48 30.66 7.62
N ILE A 320 -12.64 30.21 6.68
CA ILE A 320 -11.60 31.02 6.00
C ILE A 320 -11.95 31.21 4.52
N GLU A 321 -11.36 32.21 3.88
CA GLU A 321 -11.60 32.47 2.45
C GLU A 321 -10.87 31.46 1.59
N ALA A 322 -11.60 30.83 0.66
CA ALA A 322 -11.02 29.95 -0.34
C ALA A 322 -10.22 30.77 -1.38
N PRO A 323 -9.10 30.24 -1.91
CA PRO A 323 -8.36 30.92 -2.99
C PRO A 323 -9.22 31.03 -4.24
N ALA A 324 -9.03 32.10 -5.01
CA ALA A 324 -9.73 32.28 -6.28
C ALA A 324 -9.60 31.04 -7.16
N ARG A 325 -10.71 30.56 -7.72
CA ARG A 325 -10.75 29.31 -8.51
C ARG A 325 -9.74 29.34 -9.65
N SER A 326 -8.70 28.53 -9.57
CA SER A 326 -7.76 28.30 -10.67
C SER A 326 -8.08 26.98 -11.38
N ASN A 327 -9.15 26.96 -12.16
CA ASN A 327 -9.52 25.81 -12.99
C ASN A 327 -8.41 25.41 -13.98
N ALA A 328 -7.54 26.35 -14.38
CA ALA A 328 -6.49 26.06 -15.34
C ALA A 328 -5.40 25.12 -14.83
N VAL A 329 -4.98 25.27 -13.56
CA VAL A 329 -3.99 24.36 -12.94
C VAL A 329 -4.57 22.97 -12.78
N TRP A 330 -5.80 22.89 -12.30
CA TRP A 330 -6.52 21.62 -12.15
C TRP A 330 -6.75 20.92 -13.49
N ALA A 331 -7.23 21.64 -14.51
CA ALA A 331 -7.43 21.11 -15.86
C ALA A 331 -6.13 20.55 -16.47
N ARG A 332 -5.01 21.27 -16.31
CA ARG A 332 -3.69 20.79 -16.78
C ARG A 332 -3.30 19.47 -16.09
N LYS A 333 -3.57 19.35 -14.81
CA LYS A 333 -3.32 18.11 -14.07
C LYS A 333 -4.19 16.96 -14.59
N LEU A 334 -5.49 17.17 -14.77
CA LEU A 334 -6.40 16.14 -15.30
C LEU A 334 -5.95 15.65 -16.68
N VAL A 335 -5.51 16.55 -17.56
CA VAL A 335 -4.93 16.19 -18.87
C VAL A 335 -3.67 15.34 -18.68
N GLY A 336 -2.79 15.69 -17.74
CA GLY A 336 -1.58 14.91 -17.42
C GLY A 336 -1.92 13.50 -16.94
N GLU A 337 -2.90 13.37 -16.04
CA GLU A 337 -3.38 12.08 -15.54
C GLU A 337 -4.02 11.22 -16.65
N ALA A 338 -4.86 11.83 -17.49
CA ALA A 338 -5.46 11.14 -18.63
C ALA A 338 -4.39 10.66 -19.63
N ALA A 339 -3.38 11.48 -19.93
CA ALA A 339 -2.28 11.10 -20.81
C ALA A 339 -1.43 9.95 -20.23
N TYR A 340 -1.17 9.97 -18.92
CA TYR A 340 -0.48 8.87 -18.24
C TYR A 340 -1.30 7.58 -18.29
N THR A 341 -2.59 7.65 -17.97
CA THR A 341 -3.50 6.50 -17.98
C THR A 341 -3.65 5.91 -19.38
N LEU A 342 -3.78 6.77 -20.40
CA LEU A 342 -3.83 6.33 -21.80
C LEU A 342 -2.58 5.52 -22.19
N ARG A 343 -1.40 5.99 -21.80
CA ARG A 343 -0.12 5.31 -22.08
C ARG A 343 0.01 3.96 -21.36
N ASN A 344 -0.51 3.85 -20.14
CA ASN A 344 -0.26 2.69 -19.26
C ASN A 344 -1.41 1.67 -19.23
N ALA A 345 -2.66 2.09 -19.45
CA ALA A 345 -3.85 1.24 -19.37
C ALA A 345 -4.68 1.19 -20.67
N GLY A 346 -4.38 2.09 -21.63
CA GLY A 346 -5.05 2.16 -22.94
C GLY A 346 -6.34 2.98 -22.97
N LEU A 347 -6.88 3.19 -24.18
CA LEU A 347 -7.97 4.14 -24.43
C LEU A 347 -9.27 3.78 -23.67
N ALA A 348 -9.69 2.53 -23.72
CA ALA A 348 -10.95 2.11 -23.09
C ALA A 348 -10.96 2.37 -21.58
N TYR A 349 -9.87 2.03 -20.89
CA TYR A 349 -9.72 2.27 -19.44
C TYR A 349 -9.70 3.78 -19.15
N THR A 350 -8.99 4.57 -19.96
CA THR A 350 -8.93 6.04 -19.79
C THR A 350 -10.29 6.69 -19.95
N LEU A 351 -11.07 6.28 -20.96
CA LEU A 351 -12.43 6.81 -21.15
C LEU A 351 -13.36 6.48 -20.00
N ASN A 352 -13.28 5.27 -19.44
CA ASN A 352 -14.05 4.90 -18.26
C ASN A 352 -13.66 5.73 -17.03
N MET A 353 -12.36 5.99 -16.85
CA MET A 353 -11.88 6.84 -15.75
C MET A 353 -12.37 8.28 -15.88
N ILE A 354 -12.32 8.87 -17.10
CA ILE A 354 -12.78 10.25 -17.33
C ILE A 354 -14.28 10.41 -17.08
N ARG A 355 -15.07 9.37 -17.33
CA ARG A 355 -16.53 9.39 -17.06
C ARG A 355 -16.88 9.40 -15.58
N LYS A 356 -15.94 9.02 -14.71
CA LYS A 356 -16.10 9.01 -13.25
C LYS A 356 -15.61 10.29 -12.56
N ILE A 357 -14.96 11.21 -13.30
CA ILE A 357 -14.53 12.54 -12.85
C ILE A 357 -15.59 13.57 -13.15
#